data_21bbb8b5186a690e636b80cfdf44d2ba
#
_entry.id   21bbb8b5186a690e636b80cfdf44d2ba
#
_cell.length_a   1.000
_cell.length_b   1.000
_cell.length_c   1.000
_cell.angle_alpha   90.00
_cell.angle_beta   90.00
_cell.angle_gamma   90.00
#
_symmetry.space_group_name_H-M   'P 1'
#
loop_
_entity.id
_entity.type
_entity.pdbx_description
1 polymer ?
#
loop_
_entity_poly.entity_id
_entity_poly.type
_entity_poly.pdbx_seq_one_letter_code
_entity_poly.pdbx_strand_id
1 'polypeptide(L)' 'MDEQIRQIAERLRGLRDVLELTADDIARDCDISAEEYRLAETGEFDISVSMLQKIARHYGISLDAL' A
#
# COMPACT_ATOMS: atom_id res chain seq x y z
N MET A 1 18.59 -6.13 4.54
CA MET A 1 17.88 -4.92 4.15
C MET A 1 17.16 -5.11 2.85
N ASP A 2 15.89 -4.91 2.84
CA ASP A 2 15.13 -5.20 1.64
C ASP A 2 14.72 -3.93 0.92
N GLU A 3 15.42 -3.66 -0.17
CA GLU A 3 15.17 -2.52 -1.03
C GLU A 3 13.77 -2.59 -1.65
N GLN A 4 13.30 -3.79 -1.91
CA GLN A 4 12.00 -4.00 -2.52
C GLN A 4 10.88 -3.55 -1.59
N ILE A 5 11.03 -3.80 -0.31
CA ILE A 5 10.04 -3.36 0.68
C ILE A 5 9.96 -1.84 0.69
N ARG A 6 11.12 -1.18 0.62
CA ARG A 6 11.16 0.28 0.59
C ARG A 6 10.53 0.86 -0.66
N GLN A 7 10.80 0.24 -1.81
CA GLN A 7 10.21 0.68 -3.06
C GLN A 7 8.70 0.56 -3.06
N ILE A 8 8.19 -0.53 -2.51
CA ILE A 8 6.74 -0.73 -2.39
C ILE A 8 6.15 0.34 -1.48
N ALA A 9 6.81 0.62 -0.36
CA ALA A 9 6.34 1.63 0.58
C ALA A 9 6.26 3.01 -0.09
N GLU A 10 7.25 3.37 -0.88
CA GLU A 10 7.26 4.63 -1.60
C GLU A 10 6.14 4.70 -2.62
N ARG A 11 5.89 3.62 -3.32
CA ARG A 11 4.81 3.57 -4.30
C ARG A 11 3.44 3.67 -3.66
N LEU A 12 3.28 3.06 -2.48
CA LEU A 12 2.03 3.19 -1.75
C LEU A 12 1.78 4.64 -1.33
N ARG A 13 2.81 5.31 -0.85
CA ARG A 13 2.69 6.72 -0.48
C ARG A 13 2.38 7.58 -1.70
N GLY A 14 3.02 7.30 -2.82
CA GLY A 14 2.77 8.03 -4.06
C GLY A 14 1.34 7.84 -4.55
N LEU A 15 0.84 6.61 -4.48
CA LEU A 15 -0.53 6.32 -4.86
C LEU A 15 -1.51 7.08 -3.98
N ARG A 16 -1.26 7.08 -2.68
CA ARG A 16 -2.12 7.78 -1.73
C ARG A 16 -2.15 9.28 -2.02
N ASP A 17 -0.99 9.86 -2.32
CA ASP A 17 -0.90 11.28 -2.66
C ASP A 17 -1.67 11.62 -3.93
N VAL A 18 -1.52 10.81 -4.96
CA VAL A 18 -2.20 11.04 -6.23
C VAL A 18 -3.71 10.97 -6.06
N LEU A 19 -4.18 10.04 -5.24
CA LEU A 19 -5.61 9.88 -4.99
C LEU A 19 -6.14 10.81 -3.93
N GLU A 20 -5.26 11.54 -3.26
CA GLU A 20 -5.61 12.48 -2.20
C GLU A 20 -6.38 11.79 -1.07
N LEU A 21 -5.93 10.59 -0.70
CA LEU A 21 -6.55 9.79 0.34
C LEU A 21 -5.64 9.71 1.57
N THR A 22 -6.25 9.46 2.72
CA THR A 22 -5.49 9.17 3.92
C THR A 22 -5.20 7.68 4.01
N ALA A 23 -4.25 7.30 4.87
CA ALA A 23 -3.98 5.89 5.12
C ALA A 23 -5.22 5.16 5.62
N ASP A 24 -5.99 5.82 6.46
CA ASP A 24 -7.23 5.24 7.00
C ASP A 24 -8.26 5.00 5.89
N ASP A 25 -8.34 5.92 4.93
CA ASP A 25 -9.25 5.76 3.79
C ASP A 25 -8.92 4.51 2.98
N ILE A 26 -7.63 4.33 2.67
CA ILE A 26 -7.21 3.17 1.89
C ILE A 26 -7.45 1.88 2.66
N ALA A 27 -7.13 1.87 3.94
CA ALA A 27 -7.32 0.69 4.77
C ALA A 27 -8.79 0.28 4.82
N ARG A 28 -9.68 1.26 4.99
CA ARG A 28 -11.11 1.00 5.03
C ARG A 28 -11.61 0.48 3.69
N ASP A 29 -11.21 1.13 2.59
CA ASP A 29 -11.69 0.79 1.26
C ASP A 29 -11.23 -0.60 0.83
N CYS A 30 -10.02 -0.98 1.24
CA CYS A 30 -9.45 -2.26 0.86
C CYS A 30 -9.65 -3.35 1.90
N ASP A 31 -10.37 -3.06 2.97
CA ASP A 31 -10.63 -4.01 4.05
C ASP A 31 -9.34 -4.52 4.67
N ILE A 32 -8.46 -3.59 5.00
CA ILE A 32 -7.16 -3.86 5.61
C ILE A 32 -7.10 -3.12 6.93
N SER A 33 -6.34 -3.67 7.89
CA SER A 33 -6.09 -2.96 9.14
C SER A 33 -5.32 -1.66 8.87
N ALA A 34 -5.79 -0.55 9.42
CA ALA A 34 -5.12 0.73 9.25
C ALA A 34 -3.70 0.68 9.81
N GLU A 35 -3.51 -0.04 10.90
CA GLU A 35 -2.20 -0.18 11.50
C GLU A 35 -1.24 -0.94 10.56
N GLU A 36 -1.71 -2.03 9.98
CA GLU A 36 -0.91 -2.79 9.02
C GLU A 36 -0.55 -1.96 7.80
N TYR A 37 -1.51 -1.19 7.30
CA TYR A 37 -1.26 -0.36 6.14
C TYR A 37 -0.21 0.70 6.44
N ARG A 38 -0.30 1.34 7.61
CA ARG A 38 0.68 2.37 8.00
C ARG A 38 2.06 1.77 8.14
N LEU A 39 2.16 0.57 8.70
CA LEU A 39 3.45 -0.11 8.82
C LEU A 39 4.03 -0.41 7.44
N ALA A 40 3.18 -0.79 6.49
CA ALA A 40 3.65 -1.05 5.13
C ALA A 40 4.24 0.22 4.49
N GLU A 41 3.70 1.39 4.81
CA GLU A 41 4.21 2.65 4.26
C GLU A 41 5.54 3.09 4.87
N THR A 42 5.92 2.52 6.01
CA THR A 42 7.19 2.88 6.64
C THR A 42 8.40 2.28 5.94
N GLY A 43 8.17 1.22 5.17
CA GLY A 43 9.28 0.49 4.56
C GLY A 43 9.96 -0.47 5.51
N GLU A 44 9.44 -0.64 6.71
CA GLU A 44 9.99 -1.54 7.72
C GLU A 44 9.20 -2.82 7.86
N PHE A 45 8.04 -2.89 7.23
CA PHE A 45 7.14 -4.02 7.33
C PHE A 45 6.91 -4.63 5.95
N ASP A 46 7.08 -5.95 5.86
CA ASP A 46 6.90 -6.65 4.59
C ASP A 46 5.41 -6.85 4.31
N ILE A 47 4.89 -6.08 3.38
CA ILE A 47 3.49 -6.16 3.01
C ILE A 47 3.22 -7.47 2.27
N SER A 48 2.14 -8.15 2.62
CA SER A 48 1.80 -9.41 1.96
C SER A 48 1.30 -9.19 0.54
N VAL A 49 1.50 -10.21 -0.30
CA VAL A 49 1.00 -10.18 -1.67
C VAL A 49 -0.52 -10.03 -1.68
N SER A 50 -1.19 -10.67 -0.73
CA SER A 50 -2.64 -10.58 -0.61
C SER A 50 -3.09 -9.13 -0.40
N MET A 51 -2.39 -8.39 0.45
CA MET A 51 -2.70 -6.99 0.71
C MET A 51 -2.46 -6.14 -0.53
N LEU A 52 -1.35 -6.36 -1.21
CA LEU A 52 -1.06 -5.66 -2.45
C LEU A 52 -2.12 -5.90 -3.51
N GLN A 53 -2.59 -7.14 -3.62
CA GLN A 53 -3.63 -7.49 -4.57
C GLN A 53 -4.94 -6.78 -4.27
N LYS A 54 -5.29 -6.67 -3.00
CA LYS A 54 -6.49 -5.96 -2.59
C LYS A 54 -6.44 -4.49 -3.02
N ILE A 55 -5.31 -3.86 -2.79
CA ILE A 55 -5.12 -2.46 -3.14
C ILE A 55 -5.16 -2.28 -4.66
N ALA A 56 -4.41 -3.09 -5.38
CA ALA A 56 -4.34 -3.00 -6.83
C ALA A 56 -5.71 -3.21 -7.48
N ARG A 57 -6.45 -4.19 -6.97
CA ARG A 57 -7.76 -4.51 -7.52
C ARG A 57 -8.78 -3.41 -7.25
N HIS A 58 -8.73 -2.85 -6.06
CA HIS A 58 -9.68 -1.81 -5.68
C HIS A 58 -9.51 -0.54 -6.52
N TYR A 59 -8.27 -0.16 -6.78
CA TYR A 59 -7.98 1.07 -7.53
C TYR A 59 -7.74 0.83 -9.01
N GLY A 60 -7.85 -0.42 -9.46
CA GLY A 60 -7.70 -0.74 -10.88
C GLY A 60 -6.30 -0.51 -11.42
N ILE A 61 -5.28 -0.75 -10.62
CA ILE A 61 -3.89 -0.58 -11.02
C ILE A 61 -3.20 -1.92 -11.12
N SER A 62 -2.11 -1.95 -11.89
CA SER A 62 -1.31 -3.16 -12.03
C SER A 62 -0.39 -3.34 -10.84
N LEU A 63 -0.18 -4.59 -10.41
CA LEU A 63 0.79 -4.88 -9.36
C LEU A 63 2.19 -4.43 -9.74
N ASP A 64 2.49 -4.43 -11.02
CA ASP A 64 3.80 -3.97 -11.49
C ASP A 64 4.01 -2.48 -11.25
N ALA A 65 2.92 -1.73 -11.08
CA ALA A 65 2.99 -0.30 -10.80
C ALA A 65 3.21 0.00 -9.32
N LEU A 66 3.13 -1.03 -8.47
CA LEU A 66 3.33 -0.86 -7.02
C LEU A 66 4.73 -1.23 -6.54
#